data_52c86ff75636aefa5dd721d1270ee8e2
#
_entry.id   52c86ff75636aefa5dd721d1270ee8e2
#
_cell.length_a   1.000
_cell.length_b   1.000
_cell.length_c   1.000
_cell.angle_alpha   90.00
_cell.angle_beta   90.00
_cell.angle_gamma   90.00
#
_symmetry.space_group_name_H-M   'P 1'
#
loop_
_entity.id
_entity.type
_entity.pdbx_description
1 polymer ?
#
loop_
_entity_poly.entity_id
_entity_poly.type
_entity_poly.pdbx_seq_one_letter_code
_entity_poly.pdbx_strand_id
1 'polypeptide(L)'
;MDAGATSVEVHEELPAGLAEQVAALEAQAWPGSSPGHDPELAPRAVLLRDADGRVAACLALLHKPVRLADGRTYRAAGLSGVVTRADVRGRGHGSRLVAAARAVLARDPAVDLALFSCDRELVPFYEAAGFEVLPGTVLVGGTPAEPLATDAPGLDKTVIGAFFGPDTRPSGEDTADDDEGRADQVRAAFTGIRVPLYPGTVDRLW
;
A
#
# COMPACT_ATOMS: atom_id res chain seq x y z
N MET A 1 6.58 5.08 32.00
CA MET A 1 7.33 5.85 30.99
C MET A 1 6.35 6.11 29.86
N ASP A 2 5.89 7.36 29.78
CA ASP A 2 4.91 7.81 28.79
C ASP A 2 5.55 7.67 27.41
N ALA A 3 5.04 6.78 26.58
CA ALA A 3 5.45 6.70 25.18
C ALA A 3 4.92 7.96 24.51
N GLY A 4 5.80 8.94 24.32
CA GLY A 4 5.47 10.23 23.74
C GLY A 4 4.49 10.08 22.57
N ALA A 5 3.45 10.91 22.56
CA ALA A 5 2.34 10.80 21.63
C ALA A 5 2.87 10.85 20.19
N THR A 6 2.71 9.75 19.45
CA THR A 6 3.02 9.71 18.02
C THR A 6 1.75 10.03 17.24
N SER A 7 1.84 10.90 16.23
CA SER A 7 0.74 11.25 15.32
C SER A 7 0.91 10.57 13.96
N VAL A 8 -0.21 10.16 13.38
CA VAL A 8 -0.25 9.72 11.96
C VAL A 8 -0.80 10.88 11.13
N GLU A 9 -0.10 11.22 10.08
CA GLU A 9 -0.44 12.31 9.17
C GLU A 9 -0.49 11.79 7.73
N VAL A 10 -1.42 12.31 6.92
CA VAL A 10 -1.55 11.99 5.50
C VAL A 10 -1.38 13.29 4.71
N HIS A 11 -0.51 13.27 3.72
CA HIS A 11 -0.18 14.44 2.90
C HIS A 11 -0.27 14.10 1.41
N GLU A 12 -0.97 14.91 0.64
CA GLU A 12 -0.92 14.91 -0.83
C GLU A 12 0.36 15.59 -1.31
N GLU A 13 0.75 16.66 -0.63
CA GLU A 13 2.03 17.34 -0.82
C GLU A 13 2.76 17.45 0.52
N LEU A 14 3.99 16.98 0.58
CA LEU A 14 4.81 17.08 1.78
C LEU A 14 5.39 18.50 1.92
N PRO A 15 5.26 19.14 3.11
CA PRO A 15 6.08 20.30 3.44
C PRO A 15 7.57 20.00 3.27
N ALA A 16 8.35 20.98 2.78
CA ALA A 16 9.75 20.77 2.41
C ALA A 16 10.58 20.06 3.49
N GLY A 17 10.45 20.46 4.76
CA GLY A 17 11.21 19.84 5.86
C GLY A 17 10.79 18.39 6.17
N LEU A 18 9.55 17.98 5.85
CA LEU A 18 9.11 16.57 5.94
C LEU A 18 9.56 15.79 4.71
N ALA A 19 9.51 16.40 3.53
CA ALA A 19 10.00 15.78 2.29
C ALA A 19 11.49 15.41 2.38
N GLU A 20 12.32 16.29 2.94
CA GLU A 20 13.73 16.01 3.19
C GLU A 20 13.94 14.82 4.14
N GLN A 21 13.15 14.72 5.22
CA GLN A 21 13.24 13.62 6.16
C GLN A 21 12.82 12.29 5.52
N VAL A 22 11.73 12.28 4.74
CA VAL A 22 11.26 11.10 4.01
C VAL A 22 12.32 10.64 3.02
N ALA A 23 12.84 11.54 2.18
CA ALA A 23 13.87 11.22 1.21
C ALA A 23 15.15 10.66 1.87
N ALA A 24 15.55 11.19 3.03
CA ALA A 24 16.67 10.67 3.79
C ALA A 24 16.43 9.25 4.31
N LEU A 25 15.20 8.93 4.76
CA LEU A 25 14.84 7.57 5.22
C LEU A 25 14.82 6.58 4.05
N GLU A 26 14.26 6.96 2.92
CA GLU A 26 14.22 6.14 1.71
C GLU A 26 15.62 5.88 1.17
N ALA A 27 16.48 6.89 1.11
CA ALA A 27 17.88 6.75 0.67
C ALA A 27 18.70 5.82 1.56
N GLN A 28 18.40 5.78 2.87
CA GLN A 28 19.03 4.83 3.79
C GLN A 28 18.53 3.39 3.60
N ALA A 29 17.25 3.21 3.30
CA ALA A 29 16.64 1.90 3.10
C ALA A 29 17.01 1.31 1.73
N TRP A 30 17.05 2.16 0.69
CA TRP A 30 17.32 1.76 -0.70
C TRP A 30 18.39 2.67 -1.33
N PRO A 31 19.68 2.46 -1.01
CA PRO A 31 20.77 3.26 -1.58
C PRO A 31 20.78 3.18 -3.11
N GLY A 32 20.82 4.33 -3.77
CA GLY A 32 20.86 4.43 -5.23
C GLY A 32 19.49 4.37 -5.93
N SER A 33 18.39 4.28 -5.19
CA SER A 33 17.06 4.49 -5.77
C SER A 33 16.81 5.98 -6.01
N SER A 34 16.05 6.30 -7.05
CA SER A 34 15.52 7.66 -7.24
C SER A 34 14.47 7.96 -6.17
N PRO A 35 14.50 9.13 -5.53
CA PRO A 35 13.49 9.51 -4.54
C PRO A 35 12.15 9.82 -5.22
N GLY A 36 11.07 9.60 -4.46
CA GLY A 36 9.72 9.93 -4.87
C GLY A 36 9.07 8.92 -5.82
N HIS A 37 7.84 9.23 -6.21
CA HIS A 37 6.98 8.41 -7.05
C HIS A 37 6.48 9.23 -8.25
N ASP A 38 6.05 8.53 -9.31
CA ASP A 38 5.46 9.19 -10.47
C ASP A 38 4.15 9.89 -10.07
N PRO A 39 3.98 11.19 -10.41
CA PRO A 39 2.77 11.94 -10.10
C PRO A 39 1.48 11.34 -10.68
N GLU A 40 1.56 10.59 -11.79
CA GLU A 40 0.39 9.89 -12.36
C GLU A 40 -0.23 8.85 -11.43
N LEU A 41 0.55 8.35 -10.46
CA LEU A 41 0.07 7.44 -9.42
C LEU A 41 -0.60 8.16 -8.24
N ALA A 42 -0.80 9.47 -8.33
CA ALA A 42 -1.38 10.31 -7.28
C ALA A 42 -0.85 9.95 -5.88
N PRO A 43 0.48 10.02 -5.65
CA PRO A 43 1.09 9.57 -4.41
C PRO A 43 0.61 10.40 -3.22
N ARG A 44 0.24 9.73 -2.14
CA ARG A 44 -0.07 10.35 -0.85
C ARG A 44 0.89 9.79 0.21
N ALA A 45 1.62 10.64 0.90
CA ALA A 45 2.51 10.23 1.96
C ALA A 45 1.73 9.98 3.26
N VAL A 46 2.00 8.85 3.91
CA VAL A 46 1.52 8.56 5.27
C VAL A 46 2.74 8.55 6.19
N LEU A 47 2.72 9.43 7.19
CA LEU A 47 3.82 9.62 8.12
C LEU A 47 3.41 9.25 9.54
N LEU A 48 4.31 8.63 10.29
CA LEU A 48 4.24 8.55 11.73
C LEU A 48 5.32 9.47 12.31
N ARG A 49 4.91 10.50 13.07
CA ARG A 49 5.85 11.42 13.73
C ARG A 49 6.00 11.05 15.20
N ASP A 50 7.21 11.20 15.71
CA ASP A 50 7.51 11.06 17.14
C ASP A 50 7.17 12.34 17.93
N ALA A 51 7.35 12.30 19.25
CA ALA A 51 7.07 13.42 20.12
C ALA A 51 7.92 14.68 19.82
N ASP A 52 9.08 14.50 19.21
CA ASP A 52 9.97 15.59 18.80
C ASP A 52 9.58 16.17 17.43
N GLY A 53 8.51 15.66 16.83
CA GLY A 53 8.03 16.08 15.53
C GLY A 53 8.84 15.53 14.34
N ARG A 54 9.74 14.56 14.57
CA ARG A 54 10.54 13.93 13.52
C ARG A 54 9.79 12.75 12.91
N VAL A 55 10.02 12.47 11.63
CA VAL A 55 9.46 11.28 10.97
C VAL A 55 10.09 10.02 11.56
N ALA A 56 9.29 9.20 12.21
CA ALA A 56 9.68 7.92 12.78
C ALA A 56 9.49 6.77 11.77
N ALA A 57 8.44 6.86 10.95
CA ALA A 57 8.19 5.93 9.85
C ALA A 57 7.39 6.64 8.75
N CYS A 58 7.53 6.19 7.50
CA CYS A 58 6.79 6.70 6.36
C CYS A 58 6.47 5.60 5.35
N LEU A 59 5.47 5.84 4.53
CA LEU A 59 5.14 5.10 3.32
C LEU A 59 4.41 6.02 2.33
N ALA A 60 4.32 5.60 1.08
CA ALA A 60 3.47 6.22 0.08
C ALA A 60 2.28 5.31 -0.26
N LEU A 61 1.09 5.90 -0.41
CA LEU A 61 -0.07 5.30 -1.06
C LEU A 61 -0.07 5.72 -2.51
N LEU A 62 -0.07 4.75 -3.42
CA LEU A 62 -0.06 4.97 -4.87
C LEU A 62 -1.38 4.48 -5.44
N HIS A 63 -2.04 5.29 -6.25
CA HIS A 63 -3.38 5.02 -6.76
C HIS A 63 -3.36 4.74 -8.26
N LYS A 64 -4.06 3.69 -8.68
CA LYS A 64 -4.11 3.29 -10.08
C LYS A 64 -5.39 2.51 -10.40
N PRO A 65 -6.03 2.77 -11.55
CA PRO A 65 -7.04 1.84 -12.06
C PRO A 65 -6.35 0.56 -12.54
N VAL A 66 -6.86 -0.59 -12.10
CA VAL A 66 -6.42 -1.92 -12.54
C VAL A 66 -7.55 -2.56 -13.33
N ARG A 67 -7.24 -2.93 -14.58
CA ARG A 67 -8.20 -3.59 -15.47
C ARG A 67 -7.88 -5.08 -15.58
N LEU A 68 -8.85 -5.92 -15.28
CA LEU A 68 -8.74 -7.36 -15.41
C LEU A 68 -9.01 -7.83 -16.85
N ALA A 69 -8.64 -9.06 -17.16
CA ALA A 69 -8.82 -9.66 -18.49
C ALA A 69 -10.28 -9.75 -18.94
N ASP A 70 -11.23 -9.82 -18.01
CA ASP A 70 -12.67 -9.81 -18.27
C ASP A 70 -13.24 -8.41 -18.57
N GLY A 71 -12.38 -7.39 -18.55
CA GLY A 71 -12.73 -6.00 -18.86
C GLY A 71 -13.16 -5.17 -17.66
N ARG A 72 -13.38 -5.77 -16.47
CA ARG A 72 -13.70 -5.03 -15.25
C ARG A 72 -12.51 -4.18 -14.82
N THR A 73 -12.81 -2.98 -14.32
CA THR A 73 -11.80 -2.05 -13.82
C THR A 73 -12.08 -1.73 -12.35
N TYR A 74 -11.02 -1.75 -11.55
CA TYR A 74 -11.04 -1.50 -10.12
C TYR A 74 -10.09 -0.37 -9.77
N ARG A 75 -10.44 0.45 -8.79
CA ARG A 75 -9.61 1.52 -8.26
C ARG A 75 -8.73 0.94 -7.16
N ALA A 76 -7.50 0.63 -7.52
CA ALA A 76 -6.54 0.03 -6.61
C ALA A 76 -5.62 1.07 -5.98
N ALA A 77 -5.18 0.80 -4.75
CA ALA A 77 -4.10 1.52 -4.10
C ALA A 77 -3.00 0.55 -3.69
N GLY A 78 -1.74 0.90 -3.94
CA GLY A 78 -0.56 0.15 -3.47
C GLY A 78 0.11 0.85 -2.30
N LEU A 79 0.83 0.08 -1.48
CA LEU A 79 1.74 0.60 -0.47
C LEU A 79 3.17 0.52 -0.99
N SER A 80 3.87 1.64 -1.02
CA SER A 80 5.27 1.72 -1.48
C SER A 80 6.14 2.42 -0.44
N GLY A 81 7.45 2.13 -0.45
CA GLY A 81 8.42 2.84 0.38
C GLY A 81 8.18 2.72 1.89
N VAL A 82 7.70 1.58 2.37
CA VAL A 82 7.45 1.38 3.81
C VAL A 82 8.77 1.32 4.57
N VAL A 83 9.11 2.38 5.30
CA VAL A 83 10.37 2.47 6.04
C VAL A 83 10.17 3.01 7.45
N THR A 84 10.94 2.45 8.39
CA THR A 84 11.04 2.93 9.77
C THR A 84 12.47 3.37 10.06
N ARG A 85 12.62 4.55 10.64
CA ARG A 85 13.91 5.13 11.07
C ARG A 85 14.67 4.14 11.96
N ALA A 86 15.95 3.94 11.69
CA ALA A 86 16.75 2.87 12.26
C ALA A 86 16.79 2.87 13.81
N ASP A 87 16.91 4.04 14.43
CA ASP A 87 17.03 4.23 15.87
C ASP A 87 15.73 3.93 16.66
N VAL A 88 14.60 3.80 15.95
CA VAL A 88 13.28 3.51 16.54
C VAL A 88 12.65 2.21 16.02
N ARG A 89 13.38 1.39 15.27
CA ARG A 89 12.93 0.06 14.87
C ARG A 89 12.65 -0.84 16.08
N GLY A 90 11.80 -1.85 15.87
CA GLY A 90 11.42 -2.79 16.94
C GLY A 90 10.42 -2.22 17.96
N ARG A 91 9.96 -0.95 17.79
CA ARG A 91 8.99 -0.30 18.70
C ARG A 91 7.55 -0.28 18.17
N GLY A 92 7.26 -1.05 17.11
CA GLY A 92 5.91 -1.14 16.53
C GLY A 92 5.50 0.03 15.62
N HIS A 93 6.40 0.99 15.32
CA HIS A 93 6.06 2.14 14.49
C HIS A 93 5.65 1.76 13.07
N GLY A 94 6.36 0.81 12.45
CA GLY A 94 6.00 0.31 11.12
C GLY A 94 4.62 -0.34 11.07
N SER A 95 4.32 -1.23 12.02
CA SER A 95 3.01 -1.89 12.10
C SER A 95 1.88 -0.89 12.33
N ARG A 96 2.09 0.09 13.21
CA ARG A 96 1.13 1.17 13.44
C ARG A 96 0.90 2.01 12.19
N LEU A 97 1.96 2.34 11.45
CA LEU A 97 1.88 3.10 10.20
C LEU A 97 1.07 2.34 9.14
N VAL A 98 1.37 1.05 8.93
CA VAL A 98 0.71 0.21 7.93
C VAL A 98 -0.77 -0.02 8.27
N ALA A 99 -1.10 -0.24 9.55
CA ALA A 99 -2.48 -0.34 10.01
C ALA A 99 -3.25 0.99 9.79
N ALA A 100 -2.60 2.13 10.05
CA ALA A 100 -3.20 3.44 9.80
C ALA A 100 -3.41 3.68 8.29
N ALA A 101 -2.45 3.31 7.44
CA ALA A 101 -2.58 3.41 5.98
C ALA A 101 -3.76 2.56 5.48
N ARG A 102 -3.92 1.33 5.97
CA ARG A 102 -5.09 0.50 5.64
C ARG A 102 -6.40 1.17 6.07
N ALA A 103 -6.45 1.77 7.26
CA ALA A 103 -7.63 2.48 7.74
C ALA A 103 -7.95 3.74 6.91
N VAL A 104 -6.94 4.43 6.37
CA VAL A 104 -7.11 5.55 5.42
C VAL A 104 -7.75 5.05 4.14
N LEU A 105 -7.22 3.96 3.55
CA LEU A 105 -7.76 3.39 2.32
C LEU A 105 -9.20 2.87 2.50
N ALA A 106 -9.50 2.24 3.64
CA ALA A 106 -10.84 1.74 3.92
C ALA A 106 -11.90 2.86 4.03
N ARG A 107 -11.50 4.10 4.34
CA ARG A 107 -12.39 5.25 4.39
C ARG A 107 -12.45 6.04 3.08
N ASP A 108 -11.58 5.75 2.13
CA ASP A 108 -11.51 6.45 0.85
C ASP A 108 -12.53 5.86 -0.13
N PRO A 109 -13.62 6.60 -0.47
CA PRO A 109 -14.62 6.11 -1.41
C PRO A 109 -14.10 5.92 -2.82
N ALA A 110 -12.92 6.44 -3.13
CA ALA A 110 -12.27 6.29 -4.43
C ALA A 110 -11.40 5.02 -4.52
N VAL A 111 -11.35 4.18 -3.47
CA VAL A 111 -10.54 2.96 -3.44
C VAL A 111 -11.43 1.74 -3.25
N ASP A 112 -11.33 0.76 -4.16
CA ASP A 112 -12.06 -0.51 -4.08
C ASP A 112 -11.22 -1.58 -3.37
N LEU A 113 -9.89 -1.53 -3.53
CA LEU A 113 -8.97 -2.48 -2.90
C LEU A 113 -7.57 -1.89 -2.70
N ALA A 114 -6.86 -2.41 -1.71
CA ALA A 114 -5.40 -2.32 -1.67
C ALA A 114 -4.81 -3.55 -2.38
N LEU A 115 -3.75 -3.35 -3.17
CA LEU A 115 -3.08 -4.40 -3.92
C LEU A 115 -1.60 -4.04 -4.11
N PHE A 116 -0.69 -4.84 -3.58
CA PHE A 116 0.76 -4.62 -3.68
C PHE A 116 1.53 -5.92 -3.48
N SER A 117 2.84 -5.88 -3.62
CA SER A 117 3.70 -7.03 -3.33
C SER A 117 4.68 -6.74 -2.19
N CYS A 118 5.04 -7.79 -1.46
CA CYS A 118 6.11 -7.72 -0.46
C CYS A 118 7.03 -8.93 -0.54
N ASP A 119 8.20 -8.83 0.11
CA ASP A 119 9.03 -10.00 0.35
C ASP A 119 8.30 -10.99 1.27
N ARG A 120 8.45 -12.29 1.00
CA ARG A 120 7.73 -13.35 1.71
C ARG A 120 7.89 -13.26 3.23
N GLU A 121 9.06 -12.87 3.71
CA GLU A 121 9.34 -12.72 5.15
C GLU A 121 8.54 -11.60 5.81
N LEU A 122 8.02 -10.64 5.02
CA LEU A 122 7.21 -9.52 5.51
C LEU A 122 5.70 -9.84 5.55
N VAL A 123 5.25 -11.00 5.06
CA VAL A 123 3.84 -11.40 5.08
C VAL A 123 3.22 -11.25 6.47
N PRO A 124 3.81 -11.81 7.56
CA PRO A 124 3.21 -11.69 8.89
C PRO A 124 3.08 -10.24 9.38
N PHE A 125 3.96 -9.35 8.92
CA PHE A 125 3.91 -7.93 9.25
C PHE A 125 2.67 -7.24 8.65
N TYR A 126 2.34 -7.56 7.38
CA TYR A 126 1.17 -7.00 6.72
C TYR A 126 -0.14 -7.67 7.18
N GLU A 127 -0.13 -8.99 7.43
CA GLU A 127 -1.29 -9.70 7.98
C GLU A 127 -1.68 -9.17 9.37
N ALA A 128 -0.71 -8.85 10.22
CA ALA A 128 -0.95 -8.22 11.51
C ALA A 128 -1.61 -6.83 11.40
N ALA A 129 -1.50 -6.16 10.26
CA ALA A 129 -2.18 -4.90 9.96
C ALA A 129 -3.54 -5.08 9.25
N GLY A 130 -3.99 -6.33 9.07
CA GLY A 130 -5.29 -6.67 8.49
C GLY A 130 -5.32 -6.75 6.97
N PHE A 131 -4.15 -6.88 6.33
CA PHE A 131 -4.04 -7.30 4.94
C PHE A 131 -4.04 -8.82 4.85
N GLU A 132 -4.23 -9.35 3.66
CA GLU A 132 -4.26 -10.81 3.41
C GLU A 132 -3.39 -11.19 2.21
N VAL A 133 -2.83 -12.38 2.24
CA VAL A 133 -2.17 -12.97 1.07
C VAL A 133 -3.22 -13.33 0.03
N LEU A 134 -2.94 -13.04 -1.25
CA LEU A 134 -3.74 -13.48 -2.39
C LEU A 134 -3.07 -14.69 -3.06
N PRO A 135 -3.46 -15.93 -2.69
CA PRO A 135 -2.79 -17.13 -3.15
C PRO A 135 -2.86 -17.28 -4.68
N GLY A 136 -1.72 -17.57 -5.31
CA GLY A 136 -1.63 -17.77 -6.75
C GLY A 136 -1.79 -16.50 -7.60
N THR A 137 -1.95 -15.34 -6.97
CA THR A 137 -2.04 -14.06 -7.68
C THR A 137 -0.64 -13.55 -8.00
N VAL A 138 -0.47 -13.03 -9.21
CA VAL A 138 0.79 -12.51 -9.73
C VAL A 138 0.56 -11.09 -10.26
N LEU A 139 1.30 -10.13 -9.75
CA LEU A 139 1.35 -8.79 -10.33
C LEU A 139 2.34 -8.78 -11.49
N VAL A 140 1.96 -8.15 -12.59
CA VAL A 140 2.80 -8.02 -13.78
C VAL A 140 3.00 -6.54 -14.09
N GLY A 141 4.16 -6.04 -13.72
CA GLY A 141 4.64 -4.69 -14.02
C GLY A 141 5.55 -4.66 -15.25
N GLY A 142 6.37 -3.61 -15.36
CA GLY A 142 7.21 -3.38 -16.52
C GLY A 142 6.41 -2.93 -17.73
N THR A 143 6.74 -3.46 -18.90
CA THR A 143 6.02 -3.18 -20.14
C THR A 143 5.55 -4.49 -20.79
N PRO A 144 4.61 -4.45 -21.77
CA PRO A 144 4.22 -5.66 -22.51
C PRO A 144 5.38 -6.35 -23.24
N ALA A 145 6.41 -5.59 -23.65
CA ALA A 145 7.62 -6.13 -24.29
C ALA A 145 8.62 -6.69 -23.29
N GLU A 146 8.70 -6.10 -22.09
CA GLU A 146 9.61 -6.50 -21.01
C GLU A 146 8.81 -6.57 -19.69
N PRO A 147 7.96 -7.60 -19.52
CA PRO A 147 7.14 -7.73 -18.32
C PRO A 147 8.01 -8.14 -17.13
N LEU A 148 7.76 -7.52 -15.99
CA LEU A 148 8.33 -7.88 -14.70
C LEU A 148 7.21 -8.43 -13.82
N ALA A 149 7.27 -9.71 -13.46
CA ALA A 149 6.24 -10.37 -12.68
C ALA A 149 6.72 -10.76 -11.28
N THR A 150 5.84 -10.73 -10.30
CA THR A 150 6.18 -11.11 -8.91
C THR A 150 6.63 -12.57 -8.76
N ASP A 151 6.28 -13.44 -9.72
CA ASP A 151 6.71 -14.84 -9.81
C ASP A 151 7.96 -15.06 -10.69
N ALA A 152 8.63 -13.97 -11.12
CA ALA A 152 9.85 -14.10 -11.92
C ALA A 152 10.98 -14.76 -11.12
N PRO A 153 11.83 -15.58 -11.76
CA PRO A 153 12.95 -16.20 -11.09
C PRO A 153 13.84 -15.18 -10.37
N GLY A 154 14.13 -15.46 -9.10
CA GLY A 154 14.93 -14.58 -8.25
C GLY A 154 14.14 -13.48 -7.51
N LEU A 155 12.84 -13.37 -7.74
CA LEU A 155 11.94 -12.51 -6.96
C LEU A 155 11.13 -13.38 -5.99
N ASP A 156 11.40 -13.27 -4.67
CA ASP A 156 10.60 -13.95 -3.63
C ASP A 156 9.48 -13.02 -3.12
N LYS A 157 8.59 -12.65 -4.04
CA LYS A 157 7.48 -11.72 -3.75
C LYS A 157 6.18 -12.46 -3.52
N THR A 158 5.39 -11.94 -2.60
CA THR A 158 4.01 -12.39 -2.32
C THR A 158 3.06 -11.23 -2.55
N VAL A 159 1.94 -11.49 -3.20
CA VAL A 159 0.91 -10.48 -3.44
C VAL A 159 0.01 -10.39 -2.20
N ILE A 160 -0.18 -9.17 -1.75
CA ILE A 160 -0.96 -8.79 -0.57
C ILE A 160 -2.14 -7.93 -1.02
N GLY A 161 -3.29 -8.13 -0.42
CA GLY A 161 -4.50 -7.35 -0.69
C GLY A 161 -5.30 -7.00 0.56
N ALA A 162 -6.19 -6.05 0.39
CA ALA A 162 -7.31 -5.79 1.29
C ALA A 162 -8.46 -5.24 0.43
N PHE A 163 -9.68 -5.66 0.72
CA PHE A 163 -10.86 -5.31 -0.08
C PHE A 163 -11.76 -4.42 0.74
N PHE A 164 -12.20 -3.32 0.12
CA PHE A 164 -13.01 -2.29 0.78
C PHE A 164 -14.38 -2.24 0.09
N GLY A 165 -15.38 -2.77 0.79
CA GLY A 165 -16.77 -2.56 0.43
C GLY A 165 -17.30 -1.28 1.09
N PRO A 166 -18.50 -0.82 0.74
CA PRO A 166 -19.15 0.30 1.45
C PRO A 166 -19.30 0.03 2.97
N ASP A 167 -19.36 -1.23 3.42
CA ASP A 167 -19.45 -1.61 4.84
C ASP A 167 -18.20 -1.37 5.68
N THR A 168 -17.04 -1.16 5.07
CA THR A 168 -15.84 -0.75 5.81
C THR A 168 -15.85 0.73 6.17
N ARG A 169 -16.91 1.46 5.78
CA ARG A 169 -17.09 2.88 6.06
C ARG A 169 -18.00 3.05 7.27
N PRO A 170 -17.75 4.02 8.16
CA PRO A 170 -18.69 4.36 9.21
C PRO A 170 -19.96 4.92 8.55
N SER A 171 -20.97 4.10 8.36
CA SER A 171 -22.23 4.49 7.73
C SER A 171 -23.30 4.87 8.75
N GLY A 172 -24.01 5.92 8.41
CA GLY A 172 -25.38 6.06 8.79
C GLY A 172 -26.25 5.40 7.72
N GLU A 173 -27.15 4.53 8.15
CA GLU A 173 -28.31 3.94 7.46
C GLU A 173 -28.09 2.67 6.59
N ASP A 174 -28.66 1.59 7.10
CA ASP A 174 -29.18 0.34 6.55
C ASP A 174 -28.99 -0.02 5.05
N THR A 175 -28.03 -0.95 4.80
CA THR A 175 -28.13 -1.99 3.75
C THR A 175 -27.01 -3.03 3.96
N ALA A 176 -27.06 -3.80 5.04
CA ALA A 176 -25.97 -4.68 5.48
C ALA A 176 -25.78 -5.97 4.65
N ASP A 177 -26.79 -6.44 3.92
CA ASP A 177 -26.73 -7.75 3.24
C ASP A 177 -26.07 -7.73 1.84
N ASP A 178 -26.05 -6.59 1.13
CA ASP A 178 -25.51 -6.51 -0.24
C ASP A 178 -24.00 -6.24 -0.30
N ASP A 179 -23.40 -5.84 0.78
CA ASP A 179 -22.07 -5.24 0.81
C ASP A 179 -20.93 -6.22 1.17
N GLU A 180 -21.18 -7.17 2.07
CA GLU A 180 -20.22 -8.24 2.39
C GLU A 180 -19.95 -9.09 1.13
N GLY A 181 -20.99 -9.30 0.32
CA GLY A 181 -20.92 -9.97 -0.97
C GLY A 181 -20.01 -9.26 -1.99
N ARG A 182 -19.91 -7.92 -1.95
CA ARG A 182 -19.08 -7.18 -2.91
C ARG A 182 -17.58 -7.29 -2.61
N ALA A 183 -17.17 -7.18 -1.36
CA ALA A 183 -15.77 -7.36 -0.98
C ALA A 183 -15.29 -8.77 -1.32
N ASP A 184 -16.11 -9.79 -1.06
CA ASP A 184 -15.82 -11.17 -1.42
C ASP A 184 -15.78 -11.41 -2.93
N GLN A 185 -16.65 -10.76 -3.70
CA GLN A 185 -16.63 -10.81 -5.16
C GLN A 185 -15.34 -10.17 -5.71
N VAL A 186 -14.91 -9.03 -5.16
CA VAL A 186 -13.64 -8.39 -5.56
C VAL A 186 -12.47 -9.29 -5.18
N ARG A 187 -12.44 -9.84 -3.97
CA ARG A 187 -11.41 -10.81 -3.53
C ARG A 187 -11.31 -12.00 -4.49
N ALA A 188 -12.44 -12.62 -4.81
CA ALA A 188 -12.49 -13.75 -5.73
C ALA A 188 -11.98 -13.39 -7.13
N ALA A 189 -12.25 -12.16 -7.60
CA ALA A 189 -11.78 -11.69 -8.90
C ALA A 189 -10.27 -11.50 -8.95
N PHE A 190 -9.60 -11.28 -7.81
CA PHE A 190 -8.16 -11.08 -7.72
C PHE A 190 -7.38 -12.30 -7.24
N THR A 191 -8.03 -13.39 -6.86
CA THR A 191 -7.35 -14.60 -6.38
C THR A 191 -6.96 -15.51 -7.53
N GLY A 192 -5.71 -15.99 -7.55
CA GLY A 192 -5.23 -17.00 -8.50
C GLY A 192 -5.08 -16.52 -9.94
N ILE A 193 -4.95 -15.21 -10.17
CA ILE A 193 -4.84 -14.62 -11.50
C ILE A 193 -3.55 -13.82 -11.71
N ARG A 194 -3.24 -13.54 -12.96
CA ARG A 194 -2.21 -12.57 -13.32
C ARG A 194 -2.86 -11.20 -13.52
N VAL A 195 -2.40 -10.22 -12.76
CA VAL A 195 -2.92 -8.86 -12.75
C VAL A 195 -1.93 -7.95 -13.48
N PRO A 196 -2.24 -7.50 -14.70
CA PRO A 196 -1.39 -6.53 -15.39
C PRO A 196 -1.54 -5.16 -14.74
N LEU A 197 -0.43 -4.54 -14.41
CA LEU A 197 -0.36 -3.18 -13.88
C LEU A 197 -0.19 -2.13 -15.00
N TYR A 198 0.00 -2.57 -16.23
CA TYR A 198 0.00 -1.73 -17.43
C TYR A 198 -1.33 -1.90 -18.23
N PRO A 199 -1.75 -0.98 -19.13
CA PRO A 199 -1.05 0.25 -19.53
C PRO A 199 -1.07 1.32 -18.45
N GLY A 200 -0.23 2.32 -18.64
CA GLY A 200 -0.03 3.45 -17.76
C GLY A 200 1.15 3.24 -16.81
N THR A 201 1.39 4.22 -15.96
CA THR A 201 2.53 4.23 -15.06
C THR A 201 2.48 3.11 -14.03
N VAL A 202 3.62 2.49 -13.79
CA VAL A 202 3.84 1.46 -12.77
C VAL A 202 5.10 1.82 -12.01
N ASP A 203 4.98 1.92 -10.69
CA ASP A 203 6.13 2.12 -9.81
C ASP A 203 6.63 0.75 -9.33
N ARG A 204 7.58 0.19 -10.06
CA ARG A 204 8.16 -1.14 -9.84
C ARG A 204 7.07 -2.23 -9.82
N LEU A 205 7.01 -3.05 -8.77
CA LEU A 205 5.95 -4.03 -8.51
C LEU A 205 5.04 -3.60 -7.36
N TRP A 206 4.94 -2.34 -7.19
CA TRP A 206 4.39 -1.64 -6.03
C TRP A 206 3.86 -2.52 -4.91
#